data_b9138d015b2a3e864787132aab15c1f0
#
_entry.id   b9138d015b2a3e864787132aab15c1f0
#
_cell.length_a   1.000
_cell.length_b   1.000
_cell.length_c   1.000
_cell.angle_alpha   90.00
_cell.angle_beta   90.00
_cell.angle_gamma   90.00
#
_symmetry.space_group_name_H-M   'P 1'
#
loop_
_entity.id
_entity.type
_entity.pdbx_description
1 polymer ?
#
loop_
_entity_poly.entity_id
_entity_poly.type
_entity_poly.pdbx_seq_one_letter_code
_entity_poly.pdbx_strand_id
1 'polypeptide(L)'
;MKMTFRWYGKDSDKITLKQIKQIPNCSGIMGVLDYKAAGEVWTEEEIKDYMEYVHAAGLECEVIESVNVHEDIKLGLPTRDEYIANYITSIRNLAKYGVKVIIYNFMPVLDWLRTDLAREIPEDGSNSLYYDEAELGAMTPLEIVRKTAENSNGFTLPGWEPERLSELEHTLELYKSVDEEKLLQNYKYFLDAIIPVCEEVGVKMACHPDDPGWPIFGLPRIAHDQAGYDRIIKLHDSPCNTVNLCTGSLGSNVDNDVPAMIRHFGSMNRIGAMHVRNVKHLGGPRCFRESSHLSADGDLDMYEIMKAIYETCPDTYIRPDHGRMIWDEVGRPGYGLYDRALGIAYLNGLWEAIDKNAKAAK
;
A
#
# COMPACT_ATOMS: atom_id res chain seq x y z
N MET A 1 -6.11 -17.35 4.75
CA MET A 1 -5.97 -15.93 4.42
C MET A 1 -7.22 -15.15 4.81
N LYS A 2 -7.07 -13.88 5.15
CA LYS A 2 -8.19 -12.96 5.41
C LYS A 2 -8.31 -11.99 4.22
N MET A 3 -9.28 -12.22 3.34
CA MET A 3 -9.52 -11.38 2.17
C MET A 3 -10.24 -10.10 2.57
N THR A 4 -9.69 -8.97 2.17
CA THR A 4 -10.18 -7.62 2.48
C THR A 4 -10.26 -6.76 1.22
N PHE A 5 -10.88 -5.59 1.35
CA PHE A 5 -11.02 -4.62 0.28
C PHE A 5 -10.62 -3.23 0.76
N ARG A 6 -9.86 -2.47 -0.03
CA ARG A 6 -9.52 -1.08 0.31
C ARG A 6 -10.76 -0.20 0.18
N TRP A 7 -11.10 0.55 1.25
CA TRP A 7 -12.21 1.47 1.28
C TRP A 7 -11.79 2.80 1.92
N TYR A 8 -12.11 3.91 1.25
CA TYR A 8 -11.66 5.26 1.61
C TYR A 8 -12.63 6.04 2.50
N GLY A 9 -13.76 5.45 2.89
CA GLY A 9 -14.74 6.11 3.74
C GLY A 9 -16.01 6.51 2.98
N LYS A 10 -17.08 6.77 3.75
CA LYS A 10 -18.43 7.02 3.20
C LYS A 10 -18.54 8.28 2.35
N ASP A 11 -17.68 9.28 2.61
CA ASP A 11 -17.72 10.57 1.95
C ASP A 11 -16.71 10.69 0.81
N SER A 12 -15.73 9.77 0.74
CA SER A 12 -14.60 9.81 -0.19
C SER A 12 -14.54 8.63 -1.15
N ASP A 13 -15.37 7.61 -0.95
CA ASP A 13 -15.43 6.46 -1.85
C ASP A 13 -16.83 6.35 -2.48
N LYS A 14 -16.88 6.12 -3.80
CA LYS A 14 -18.13 5.81 -4.49
C LYS A 14 -18.60 4.37 -4.23
N ILE A 15 -17.69 3.50 -3.82
CA ILE A 15 -17.99 2.10 -3.49
C ILE A 15 -18.55 2.03 -2.08
N THR A 16 -19.72 1.41 -1.94
CA THR A 16 -20.38 1.24 -0.66
C THR A 16 -19.95 -0.03 0.06
N LEU A 17 -20.00 -0.03 1.39
CA LEU A 17 -19.77 -1.25 2.18
C LEU A 17 -20.74 -2.39 1.81
N LYS A 18 -21.95 -2.05 1.37
CA LYS A 18 -22.92 -3.04 0.84
C LYS A 18 -22.41 -3.74 -0.40
N GLN A 19 -21.77 -3.04 -1.33
CA GLN A 19 -21.17 -3.64 -2.53
C GLN A 19 -19.97 -4.52 -2.15
N ILE A 20 -19.11 -4.05 -1.25
CA ILE A 20 -17.95 -4.83 -0.75
C ILE A 20 -18.44 -6.12 -0.09
N LYS A 21 -19.50 -6.05 0.73
CA LYS A 21 -20.08 -7.23 1.40
C LYS A 21 -20.64 -8.27 0.42
N GLN A 22 -20.99 -7.88 -0.81
CA GLN A 22 -21.47 -8.78 -1.84
C GLN A 22 -20.34 -9.52 -2.58
N ILE A 23 -19.08 -9.10 -2.40
CA ILE A 23 -17.94 -9.78 -3.01
C ILE A 23 -17.72 -11.11 -2.26
N PRO A 24 -17.75 -12.26 -2.96
CA PRO A 24 -17.59 -13.56 -2.31
C PRO A 24 -16.29 -13.65 -1.50
N ASN A 25 -16.37 -14.14 -0.28
CA ASN A 25 -15.24 -14.35 0.62
C ASN A 25 -14.48 -13.09 1.04
N CYS A 26 -15.01 -11.89 0.77
CA CYS A 26 -14.50 -10.65 1.33
C CYS A 26 -15.07 -10.44 2.73
N SER A 27 -14.26 -10.58 3.75
CA SER A 27 -14.70 -10.55 5.16
C SER A 27 -14.52 -9.19 5.82
N GLY A 28 -13.71 -8.30 5.24
CA GLY A 28 -13.38 -7.04 5.87
C GLY A 28 -12.83 -6.00 4.90
N ILE A 29 -12.45 -4.88 5.47
CA ILE A 29 -11.80 -3.78 4.74
C ILE A 29 -10.42 -3.47 5.30
N MET A 30 -9.58 -2.87 4.47
CA MET A 30 -8.46 -2.04 4.89
C MET A 30 -8.93 -0.59 4.86
N GLY A 31 -9.11 -0.02 6.05
CA GLY A 31 -9.80 1.26 6.24
C GLY A 31 -8.85 2.44 6.45
N VAL A 32 -9.42 3.65 6.43
CA VAL A 32 -8.70 4.91 6.70
C VAL A 32 -9.66 5.99 7.20
N LEU A 33 -9.15 6.92 7.99
CA LEU A 33 -9.76 8.24 8.18
C LEU A 33 -9.08 9.19 7.17
N ASP A 34 -9.58 9.23 5.95
CA ASP A 34 -8.91 9.86 4.80
C ASP A 34 -8.91 11.39 4.84
N TYR A 35 -9.69 11.98 5.74
CA TYR A 35 -9.69 13.42 6.01
C TYR A 35 -8.62 13.86 7.02
N LYS A 36 -7.89 12.91 7.62
CA LYS A 36 -6.81 13.21 8.56
C LYS A 36 -5.52 13.56 7.83
N ALA A 37 -4.98 14.73 8.16
CA ALA A 37 -3.66 15.09 7.66
C ALA A 37 -2.55 14.26 8.33
N ALA A 38 -1.40 14.14 7.66
CA ALA A 38 -0.24 13.48 8.23
C ALA A 38 0.21 14.21 9.51
N GLY A 39 0.44 13.45 10.59
CA GLY A 39 0.84 13.99 11.88
C GLY A 39 -0.31 14.35 12.83
N GLU A 40 -1.56 14.35 12.38
CA GLU A 40 -2.72 14.52 13.26
C GLU A 40 -3.02 13.26 14.08
N VAL A 41 -3.52 13.48 15.29
CA VAL A 41 -4.00 12.39 16.14
C VAL A 41 -5.34 11.86 15.62
N TRP A 42 -5.45 10.55 15.47
CA TRP A 42 -6.73 9.86 15.28
C TRP A 42 -7.39 9.67 16.65
N THR A 43 -8.46 10.41 16.92
CA THR A 43 -9.13 10.37 18.22
C THR A 43 -9.95 9.10 18.41
N GLU A 44 -10.19 8.72 19.67
CA GLU A 44 -11.01 7.55 19.98
C GLU A 44 -12.46 7.67 19.45
N GLU A 45 -13.02 8.87 19.48
CA GLU A 45 -14.37 9.14 18.99
C GLU A 45 -14.47 8.90 17.48
N GLU A 46 -13.56 9.47 16.69
CA GLU A 46 -13.51 9.28 15.24
C GLU A 46 -13.31 7.81 14.84
N ILE A 47 -12.41 7.12 15.53
CA ILE A 47 -12.15 5.69 15.29
C ILE A 47 -13.39 4.87 15.64
N LYS A 48 -14.03 5.14 16.78
CA LYS A 48 -15.24 4.47 17.22
C LYS A 48 -16.35 4.59 16.18
N ASP A 49 -16.65 5.80 15.76
CA ASP A 49 -17.71 6.06 14.79
C ASP A 49 -17.46 5.35 13.46
N TYR A 50 -16.20 5.35 13.01
CA TYR A 50 -15.79 4.63 11.81
C TYR A 50 -15.97 3.11 11.94
N MET A 51 -15.50 2.52 13.05
CA MET A 51 -15.60 1.09 13.30
C MET A 51 -17.05 0.63 13.47
N GLU A 52 -17.88 1.40 14.18
CA GLU A 52 -19.33 1.12 14.32
C GLU A 52 -20.02 1.12 12.96
N TYR A 53 -19.69 2.08 12.08
CA TYR A 53 -20.23 2.15 10.74
C TYR A 53 -19.85 0.93 9.88
N VAL A 54 -18.60 0.49 9.95
CA VAL A 54 -18.12 -0.69 9.22
C VAL A 54 -18.75 -1.98 9.75
N HIS A 55 -18.77 -2.15 11.07
CA HIS A 55 -19.34 -3.34 11.72
C HIS A 55 -20.86 -3.45 11.48
N ALA A 56 -21.59 -2.32 11.43
CA ALA A 56 -23.02 -2.31 11.09
C ALA A 56 -23.29 -2.85 9.68
N ALA A 57 -22.33 -2.76 8.75
CA ALA A 57 -22.41 -3.38 7.44
C ALA A 57 -22.05 -4.87 7.44
N GLY A 58 -21.63 -5.43 8.58
CA GLY A 58 -21.21 -6.82 8.73
C GLY A 58 -19.82 -7.11 8.15
N LEU A 59 -18.95 -6.11 8.12
CA LEU A 59 -17.54 -6.20 7.69
C LEU A 59 -16.61 -5.93 8.88
N GLU A 60 -15.41 -6.52 8.86
CA GLU A 60 -14.36 -6.27 9.84
C GLU A 60 -13.38 -5.20 9.34
N CYS A 61 -12.76 -4.45 10.27
CA CYS A 61 -11.67 -3.51 9.97
C CYS A 61 -10.52 -3.72 10.95
N GLU A 62 -9.78 -4.79 10.76
CA GLU A 62 -8.59 -5.12 11.57
C GLU A 62 -7.29 -4.50 11.01
N VAL A 63 -7.33 -3.91 9.82
CA VAL A 63 -6.18 -3.29 9.13
C VAL A 63 -6.50 -1.86 8.77
N ILE A 64 -5.61 -0.95 9.13
CA ILE A 64 -5.65 0.47 8.73
C ILE A 64 -4.58 0.71 7.67
N GLU A 65 -4.98 1.40 6.61
CA GLU A 65 -4.08 1.84 5.55
C GLU A 65 -4.50 3.22 5.03
N SER A 66 -3.83 4.28 5.45
CA SER A 66 -2.62 4.37 6.27
C SER A 66 -2.81 5.37 7.42
N VAL A 67 -2.01 5.23 8.45
CA VAL A 67 -1.66 6.38 9.28
C VAL A 67 -0.41 6.97 8.65
N ASN A 68 -0.53 8.13 8.01
CA ASN A 68 0.56 8.73 7.24
C ASN A 68 1.66 9.27 8.17
N VAL A 69 2.92 8.98 7.81
CA VAL A 69 4.09 9.48 8.53
C VAL A 69 4.42 10.89 8.04
N HIS A 70 4.48 11.86 8.96
CA HIS A 70 4.77 13.25 8.63
C HIS A 70 6.19 13.43 8.06
N GLU A 71 6.36 14.36 7.11
CA GLU A 71 7.65 14.59 6.45
C GLU A 71 8.75 15.00 7.43
N ASP A 72 8.43 15.74 8.49
CA ASP A 72 9.40 16.12 9.52
C ASP A 72 10.03 14.91 10.23
N ILE A 73 9.31 13.79 10.35
CA ILE A 73 9.87 12.54 10.86
C ILE A 73 10.89 11.98 9.87
N LYS A 74 10.52 11.92 8.60
CA LYS A 74 11.38 11.39 7.53
C LYS A 74 12.62 12.24 7.30
N LEU A 75 12.48 13.56 7.40
CA LEU A 75 13.57 14.55 7.30
C LEU A 75 14.43 14.62 8.57
N GLY A 76 13.89 14.19 9.72
CA GLY A 76 14.56 14.29 11.01
C GLY A 76 14.59 15.72 11.58
N LEU A 77 13.57 16.52 11.30
CA LEU A 77 13.44 17.90 11.78
C LEU A 77 13.15 17.97 13.29
N PRO A 78 13.37 19.11 13.95
CA PRO A 78 13.16 19.25 15.40
C PRO A 78 11.73 18.93 15.87
N THR A 79 10.73 19.16 15.03
CA THR A 79 9.30 18.91 15.29
C THR A 79 8.91 17.43 15.21
N ARG A 80 9.81 16.55 14.76
CA ARG A 80 9.53 15.11 14.59
C ARG A 80 9.01 14.44 15.86
N ASP A 81 9.47 14.88 17.04
CA ASP A 81 9.10 14.24 18.33
C ASP A 81 7.63 14.48 18.67
N GLU A 82 7.09 15.66 18.31
CA GLU A 82 5.66 15.96 18.44
C GLU A 82 4.83 15.04 17.55
N TYR A 83 5.19 14.91 16.27
CA TYR A 83 4.47 14.04 15.33
C TYR A 83 4.60 12.56 15.67
N ILE A 84 5.73 12.13 16.23
CA ILE A 84 5.89 10.75 16.76
C ILE A 84 4.97 10.53 17.96
N ALA A 85 4.83 11.49 18.88
CA ALA A 85 3.92 11.39 20.01
C ALA A 85 2.45 11.29 19.55
N ASN A 86 2.06 12.06 18.53
CA ASN A 86 0.73 11.97 17.90
C ASN A 86 0.50 10.61 17.24
N TYR A 87 1.52 10.09 16.57
CA TYR A 87 1.48 8.77 15.95
C TYR A 87 1.29 7.64 16.98
N ILE A 88 2.04 7.70 18.09
CA ILE A 88 1.90 6.77 19.23
C ILE A 88 0.49 6.83 19.82
N THR A 89 -0.08 8.02 19.98
CA THR A 89 -1.43 8.20 20.47
C THR A 89 -2.44 7.53 19.54
N SER A 90 -2.27 7.70 18.23
CA SER A 90 -3.12 7.08 17.20
C SER A 90 -3.02 5.54 17.23
N ILE A 91 -1.80 4.97 17.38
CA ILE A 91 -1.60 3.51 17.55
C ILE A 91 -2.39 2.99 18.75
N ARG A 92 -2.27 3.63 19.91
CA ARG A 92 -2.98 3.23 21.14
C ARG A 92 -4.49 3.30 20.97
N ASN A 93 -4.98 4.35 20.33
CA ASN A 93 -6.41 4.52 20.09
C ASN A 93 -6.94 3.45 19.13
N LEU A 94 -6.26 3.19 18.01
CA LEU A 94 -6.63 2.15 17.04
C LEU A 94 -6.64 0.74 17.67
N ALA A 95 -5.66 0.44 18.52
CA ALA A 95 -5.58 -0.84 19.21
C ALA A 95 -6.83 -1.14 20.08
N LYS A 96 -7.39 -0.11 20.74
CA LYS A 96 -8.62 -0.25 21.58
C LYS A 96 -9.82 -0.72 20.77
N TYR A 97 -9.86 -0.42 19.47
CA TYR A 97 -10.95 -0.79 18.57
C TYR A 97 -10.65 -2.00 17.68
N GLY A 98 -9.67 -2.80 18.07
CA GLY A 98 -9.42 -4.12 17.48
C GLY A 98 -8.50 -4.12 16.27
N VAL A 99 -7.88 -3.00 15.91
CA VAL A 99 -6.87 -2.94 14.85
C VAL A 99 -5.67 -3.82 15.21
N LYS A 100 -5.23 -4.64 14.25
CA LYS A 100 -4.11 -5.58 14.39
C LYS A 100 -2.91 -5.17 13.55
N VAL A 101 -3.14 -4.48 12.44
CA VAL A 101 -2.09 -4.05 11.52
C VAL A 101 -2.31 -2.60 11.09
N ILE A 102 -1.25 -1.81 11.12
CA ILE A 102 -1.21 -0.49 10.52
C ILE A 102 -0.22 -0.55 9.36
N ILE A 103 -0.73 -0.36 8.14
CA ILE A 103 0.09 -0.19 6.93
C ILE A 103 0.51 1.27 6.87
N TYR A 104 1.77 1.51 6.56
CA TYR A 104 2.34 2.84 6.39
C TYR A 104 3.48 2.78 5.37
N ASN A 105 3.95 3.93 4.92
CA ASN A 105 5.13 4.03 4.10
C ASN A 105 6.12 5.04 4.71
N PHE A 106 7.37 4.98 4.26
CA PHE A 106 8.43 5.92 4.62
C PHE A 106 9.04 6.57 3.38
N MET A 107 8.24 6.68 2.33
CA MET A 107 8.63 7.29 1.05
C MET A 107 8.72 8.82 1.19
N PRO A 108 9.84 9.44 0.78
CA PRO A 108 9.96 10.88 0.72
C PRO A 108 8.96 11.50 -0.24
N VAL A 109 8.23 12.51 0.22
CA VAL A 109 7.36 13.41 -0.55
C VAL A 109 6.20 12.70 -1.25
N LEU A 110 6.48 11.89 -2.26
CA LEU A 110 5.50 11.19 -3.09
C LEU A 110 5.41 9.73 -2.67
N ASP A 111 4.27 9.31 -2.12
CA ASP A 111 4.08 7.95 -1.61
C ASP A 111 4.08 6.91 -2.74
N TRP A 112 3.50 7.26 -3.88
CA TRP A 112 3.53 6.47 -5.12
C TRP A 112 3.46 7.41 -6.32
N LEU A 113 3.91 6.94 -7.48
CA LEU A 113 3.92 7.78 -8.68
C LEU A 113 3.54 6.98 -9.92
N ARG A 114 2.71 7.62 -10.75
CA ARG A 114 2.40 7.19 -12.12
C ARG A 114 2.53 8.38 -13.07
N THR A 115 2.84 8.12 -14.32
CA THR A 115 2.91 9.16 -15.36
C THR A 115 1.57 9.38 -16.06
N ASP A 116 0.64 8.43 -15.90
CA ASP A 116 -0.74 8.53 -16.35
C ASP A 116 -1.65 7.71 -15.43
N LEU A 117 -2.81 8.23 -15.08
CA LEU A 117 -3.75 7.56 -14.17
C LEU A 117 -4.86 6.81 -14.90
N ALA A 118 -5.00 7.00 -16.20
CA ALA A 118 -6.09 6.43 -16.99
C ALA A 118 -5.63 6.08 -18.42
N ARG A 119 -4.41 5.53 -18.55
CA ARG A 119 -3.89 5.11 -19.85
C ARG A 119 -4.77 4.00 -20.43
N GLU A 120 -5.33 4.25 -21.61
CA GLU A 120 -6.13 3.24 -22.32
C GLU A 120 -5.30 2.01 -22.66
N ILE A 121 -5.92 0.85 -22.50
CA ILE A 121 -5.40 -0.46 -22.89
C ILE A 121 -5.99 -0.79 -24.26
N PRO A 122 -5.19 -0.74 -25.34
CA PRO A 122 -5.72 -0.87 -26.71
C PRO A 122 -6.39 -2.21 -27.00
N GLU A 123 -6.03 -3.24 -26.24
CA GLU A 123 -6.52 -4.61 -26.45
C GLU A 123 -8.01 -4.78 -26.09
N ASP A 124 -8.52 -3.97 -25.14
CA ASP A 124 -9.90 -4.13 -24.65
C ASP A 124 -10.64 -2.80 -24.39
N GLY A 125 -9.98 -1.67 -24.56
CA GLY A 125 -10.54 -0.33 -24.33
C GLY A 125 -10.71 0.05 -22.85
N SER A 126 -10.27 -0.79 -21.92
CA SER A 126 -10.19 -0.42 -20.50
C SER A 126 -9.04 0.55 -20.27
N ASN A 127 -8.91 1.09 -19.05
CA ASN A 127 -7.77 1.92 -18.70
C ASN A 127 -7.15 1.50 -17.37
N SER A 128 -5.90 1.88 -17.17
CA SER A 128 -5.17 1.58 -15.94
C SER A 128 -4.13 2.64 -15.61
N LEU A 129 -3.62 2.58 -14.39
CA LEU A 129 -2.46 3.33 -13.96
C LEU A 129 -1.24 2.90 -14.78
N TYR A 130 -0.46 3.88 -15.23
CA TYR A 130 0.69 3.67 -16.13
C TYR A 130 1.90 4.46 -15.66
N TYR A 131 3.07 3.88 -15.77
CA TYR A 131 4.35 4.50 -15.49
C TYR A 131 5.32 4.32 -16.65
N ASP A 132 5.98 5.39 -17.05
CA ASP A 132 7.08 5.38 -18.01
C ASP A 132 8.18 6.35 -17.55
N GLU A 133 9.38 5.82 -17.30
CA GLU A 133 10.52 6.62 -16.85
C GLU A 133 10.94 7.68 -17.92
N ALA A 134 10.75 7.37 -19.20
CA ALA A 134 11.05 8.34 -20.27
C ALA A 134 10.06 9.52 -20.26
N GLU A 135 8.77 9.27 -20.03
CA GLU A 135 7.78 10.33 -19.84
C GLU A 135 8.08 11.15 -18.57
N LEU A 136 8.44 10.47 -17.48
CA LEU A 136 8.78 11.13 -16.22
C LEU A 136 10.02 12.01 -16.36
N GLY A 137 11.06 11.53 -17.04
CA GLY A 137 12.30 12.26 -17.24
C GLY A 137 12.18 13.57 -18.01
N ALA A 138 11.06 13.75 -18.73
CA ALA A 138 10.72 14.99 -19.45
C ALA A 138 9.96 16.01 -18.59
N MET A 139 9.61 15.69 -17.33
CA MET A 139 8.76 16.51 -16.45
C MET A 139 9.47 16.84 -15.14
N THR A 140 9.14 17.99 -14.59
CA THR A 140 9.47 18.34 -13.20
C THR A 140 8.48 17.68 -12.23
N PRO A 141 8.81 17.57 -10.94
CA PRO A 141 7.88 17.07 -9.91
C PRO A 141 6.53 17.81 -9.90
N LEU A 142 6.54 19.12 -10.12
CA LEU A 142 5.32 19.92 -10.13
C LEU A 142 4.46 19.67 -11.39
N GLU A 143 5.10 19.44 -12.53
CA GLU A 143 4.40 19.13 -13.78
C GLU A 143 3.72 17.78 -13.74
N ILE A 144 4.37 16.74 -13.18
CA ILE A 144 3.75 15.43 -13.04
C ILE A 144 2.57 15.46 -12.06
N VAL A 145 2.70 16.21 -10.96
CA VAL A 145 1.60 16.41 -10.01
C VAL A 145 0.40 17.07 -10.66
N ARG A 146 0.60 18.11 -11.46
CA ARG A 146 -0.49 18.78 -12.19
C ARG A 146 -1.14 17.85 -13.21
N LYS A 147 -0.32 17.16 -14.01
CA LYS A 147 -0.80 16.23 -15.04
C LYS A 147 -1.68 15.12 -14.44
N THR A 148 -1.22 14.53 -13.35
CA THR A 148 -1.95 13.44 -12.70
C THR A 148 -3.20 13.92 -11.97
N ALA A 149 -3.20 15.14 -11.41
CA ALA A 149 -4.40 15.73 -10.80
C ALA A 149 -5.52 15.94 -11.82
N GLU A 150 -5.23 16.27 -13.07
CA GLU A 150 -6.21 16.41 -14.15
C GLU A 150 -6.96 15.10 -14.46
N ASN A 151 -6.29 13.95 -14.29
CA ASN A 151 -6.82 12.62 -14.58
C ASN A 151 -7.29 11.86 -13.29
N SER A 152 -7.38 12.54 -12.16
CA SER A 152 -7.77 11.94 -10.88
C SER A 152 -9.27 11.71 -10.70
N ASN A 153 -10.10 12.09 -11.68
CA ASN A 153 -11.57 12.12 -11.57
C ASN A 153 -12.10 12.96 -10.38
N GLY A 154 -11.32 13.95 -9.93
CA GLY A 154 -11.64 14.80 -8.80
C GLY A 154 -11.38 14.18 -7.42
N PHE A 155 -10.74 13.03 -7.37
CA PHE A 155 -10.33 12.41 -6.10
C PHE A 155 -8.96 12.89 -5.67
N THR A 156 -8.79 13.13 -4.37
CA THR A 156 -7.46 13.28 -3.76
C THR A 156 -6.79 11.91 -3.72
N LEU A 157 -5.59 11.83 -4.28
CA LEU A 157 -4.83 10.59 -4.30
C LEU A 157 -4.04 10.44 -3.00
N PRO A 158 -3.84 9.21 -2.48
CA PRO A 158 -3.00 8.98 -1.31
C PRO A 158 -1.58 9.54 -1.51
N GLY A 159 -1.11 10.35 -0.56
CA GLY A 159 0.18 11.02 -0.66
C GLY A 159 0.19 12.31 -1.48
N TRP A 160 -0.97 12.72 -2.02
CA TRP A 160 -1.13 13.89 -2.88
C TRP A 160 -2.15 14.87 -2.29
N GLU A 161 -2.23 14.92 -0.97
CA GLU A 161 -3.10 15.84 -0.26
C GLU A 161 -2.69 17.30 -0.56
N PRO A 162 -3.65 18.25 -0.66
CA PRO A 162 -3.36 19.65 -1.04
C PRO A 162 -2.31 20.33 -0.16
N GLU A 163 -2.28 20.02 1.13
CA GLU A 163 -1.31 20.56 2.08
C GLU A 163 0.12 20.15 1.71
N ARG A 164 0.32 18.86 1.38
CA ARG A 164 1.62 18.34 0.95
C ARG A 164 2.08 18.95 -0.37
N LEU A 165 1.15 19.16 -1.30
CA LEU A 165 1.47 19.73 -2.61
C LEU A 165 1.79 21.22 -2.55
N SER A 166 1.20 21.98 -1.61
CA SER A 166 1.50 23.41 -1.42
C SER A 166 2.93 23.66 -0.98
N GLU A 167 3.54 22.69 -0.30
CA GLU A 167 4.92 22.76 0.22
C GLU A 167 5.92 21.94 -0.60
N LEU A 168 5.48 21.37 -1.73
CA LEU A 168 6.25 20.42 -2.52
C LEU A 168 7.68 20.91 -2.86
N GLU A 169 7.81 22.11 -3.39
CA GLU A 169 9.12 22.66 -3.79
C GLU A 169 10.05 22.86 -2.57
N HIS A 170 9.50 23.35 -1.48
CA HIS A 170 10.26 23.53 -0.23
C HIS A 170 10.72 22.18 0.33
N THR A 171 9.82 21.20 0.37
CA THR A 171 10.13 19.86 0.87
C THR A 171 11.18 19.16 0.00
N LEU A 172 11.09 19.28 -1.32
CA LEU A 172 12.12 18.77 -2.23
C LEU A 172 13.49 19.40 -1.99
N GLU A 173 13.55 20.71 -1.67
CA GLU A 173 14.81 21.39 -1.33
C GLU A 173 15.42 20.80 -0.05
N LEU A 174 14.62 20.54 0.98
CA LEU A 174 15.08 19.92 2.23
C LEU A 174 15.66 18.52 1.99
N TYR A 175 15.06 17.74 1.11
CA TYR A 175 15.54 16.39 0.77
C TYR A 175 16.88 16.36 0.04
N LYS A 176 17.37 17.45 -0.52
CA LYS A 176 18.72 17.49 -1.11
C LYS A 176 19.84 17.14 -0.11
N SER A 177 19.56 17.29 1.18
CA SER A 177 20.48 16.97 2.28
C SER A 177 20.25 15.58 2.88
N VAL A 178 19.28 14.80 2.36
CA VAL A 178 18.89 13.50 2.90
C VAL A 178 19.17 12.43 1.85
N ASP A 179 20.23 11.69 2.05
CA ASP A 179 20.53 10.47 1.30
C ASP A 179 19.83 9.25 1.92
N GLU A 180 20.03 8.10 1.32
CA GLU A 180 19.46 6.84 1.77
C GLU A 180 19.86 6.47 3.21
N GLU A 181 21.13 6.68 3.56
CA GLU A 181 21.62 6.37 4.91
C GLU A 181 21.01 7.31 5.97
N LYS A 182 20.89 8.59 5.66
CA LYS A 182 20.21 9.55 6.53
C LYS A 182 18.73 9.24 6.69
N LEU A 183 18.06 8.82 5.60
CA LEU A 183 16.66 8.38 5.65
C LEU A 183 16.50 7.14 6.55
N LEU A 184 17.40 6.16 6.45
CA LEU A 184 17.40 4.98 7.33
C LEU A 184 17.64 5.33 8.80
N GLN A 185 18.52 6.29 9.09
CA GLN A 185 18.75 6.77 10.46
C GLN A 185 17.48 7.42 11.04
N ASN A 186 16.80 8.26 10.25
CA ASN A 186 15.54 8.88 10.65
C ASN A 186 14.44 7.83 10.83
N TYR A 187 14.43 6.82 9.97
CA TYR A 187 13.49 5.71 10.07
C TYR A 187 13.73 4.86 11.32
N LYS A 188 15.00 4.56 11.63
CA LYS A 188 15.36 3.89 12.89
C LYS A 188 14.86 4.65 14.10
N TYR A 189 15.07 5.97 14.13
CA TYR A 189 14.58 6.81 15.21
C TYR A 189 13.07 6.72 15.41
N PHE A 190 12.32 6.73 14.32
CA PHE A 190 10.87 6.53 14.35
C PHE A 190 10.49 5.15 14.88
N LEU A 191 11.09 4.09 14.35
CA LEU A 191 10.82 2.71 14.77
C LEU A 191 11.15 2.48 16.24
N ASP A 192 12.28 2.99 16.73
CA ASP A 192 12.67 2.87 18.13
C ASP A 192 11.66 3.51 19.11
N ALA A 193 10.92 4.51 18.65
CA ALA A 193 9.90 5.17 19.46
C ALA A 193 8.55 4.42 19.40
N ILE A 194 8.13 3.92 18.24
CA ILE A 194 6.78 3.36 18.06
C ILE A 194 6.70 1.85 18.33
N ILE A 195 7.74 1.08 18.00
CA ILE A 195 7.68 -0.39 18.09
C ILE A 195 7.45 -0.89 19.52
N PRO A 196 8.08 -0.35 20.57
CA PRO A 196 7.75 -0.74 21.95
C PRO A 196 6.28 -0.53 22.32
N VAL A 197 5.64 0.52 21.77
CA VAL A 197 4.21 0.76 21.96
C VAL A 197 3.38 -0.30 21.21
N CYS A 198 3.79 -0.64 20.00
CA CYS A 198 3.14 -1.68 19.20
C CYS A 198 3.19 -3.05 19.89
N GLU A 199 4.31 -3.39 20.53
CA GLU A 199 4.46 -4.60 21.35
C GLU A 199 3.53 -4.59 22.55
N GLU A 200 3.41 -3.46 23.24
CA GLU A 200 2.51 -3.29 24.39
C GLU A 200 1.04 -3.52 24.01
N VAL A 201 0.61 -2.98 22.86
CA VAL A 201 -0.81 -3.02 22.47
C VAL A 201 -1.15 -4.14 21.47
N GLY A 202 -0.17 -4.91 21.00
CA GLY A 202 -0.37 -6.04 20.08
C GLY A 202 -0.71 -5.65 18.65
N VAL A 203 -0.18 -4.52 18.15
CA VAL A 203 -0.37 -4.03 16.78
C VAL A 203 0.91 -4.24 15.98
N LYS A 204 0.79 -4.69 14.73
CA LYS A 204 1.92 -4.78 13.80
C LYS A 204 1.99 -3.53 12.92
N MET A 205 3.19 -2.99 12.76
CA MET A 205 3.49 -1.96 11.78
C MET A 205 3.97 -2.62 10.49
N ALA A 206 3.29 -2.38 9.37
CA ALA A 206 3.58 -3.03 8.10
C ALA A 206 4.03 -1.98 7.07
N CYS A 207 5.34 -1.92 6.80
CA CYS A 207 5.92 -0.97 5.85
C CYS A 207 5.58 -1.35 4.41
N HIS A 208 4.93 -0.43 3.67
CA HIS A 208 4.64 -0.58 2.24
C HIS A 208 5.92 -0.36 1.42
N PRO A 209 6.16 -1.13 0.33
CA PRO A 209 7.30 -0.90 -0.55
C PRO A 209 7.20 0.41 -1.30
N ASP A 210 8.34 0.91 -1.73
CA ASP A 210 8.40 2.04 -2.66
C ASP A 210 7.64 1.71 -3.96
N ASP A 211 6.93 2.68 -4.52
CA ASP A 211 6.15 2.53 -5.75
C ASP A 211 6.32 3.76 -6.67
N PRO A 212 7.05 3.64 -7.77
CA PRO A 212 7.77 2.46 -8.26
C PRO A 212 8.95 2.06 -7.39
N GLY A 213 9.44 0.83 -7.59
CA GLY A 213 10.53 0.21 -6.85
C GLY A 213 11.94 0.72 -7.20
N TRP A 214 12.11 2.04 -7.35
CA TRP A 214 13.38 2.73 -7.62
C TRP A 214 13.32 4.22 -7.28
N PRO A 215 14.48 4.90 -7.08
CA PRO A 215 14.55 6.34 -6.85
C PRO A 215 13.92 7.18 -7.96
N ILE A 216 13.18 8.22 -7.58
CA ILE A 216 12.54 9.18 -8.49
C ILE A 216 12.93 10.61 -8.08
N PHE A 217 13.18 11.49 -9.06
CA PHE A 217 13.55 12.89 -8.84
C PHE A 217 14.73 13.09 -7.86
N GLY A 218 15.63 12.11 -7.74
CA GLY A 218 16.75 12.15 -6.79
C GLY A 218 16.35 11.90 -5.32
N LEU A 219 15.08 11.59 -5.05
CA LEU A 219 14.62 11.22 -3.72
C LEU A 219 15.07 9.79 -3.38
N PRO A 220 15.61 9.55 -2.16
CA PRO A 220 16.03 8.21 -1.77
C PRO A 220 14.83 7.27 -1.62
N ARG A 221 15.02 5.99 -1.97
CA ARG A 221 14.06 4.91 -1.78
C ARG A 221 14.77 3.75 -1.08
N ILE A 222 14.12 3.15 -0.08
CA ILE A 222 14.75 2.17 0.83
C ILE A 222 14.02 0.83 0.92
N ALA A 223 12.78 0.76 0.45
CA ALA A 223 11.91 -0.42 0.55
C ALA A 223 11.52 -0.94 -0.84
N HIS A 224 12.50 -1.21 -1.72
CA HIS A 224 12.24 -1.56 -3.12
C HIS A 224 12.71 -2.95 -3.54
N ASP A 225 13.40 -3.67 -2.65
CA ASP A 225 13.87 -5.03 -2.86
C ASP A 225 13.98 -5.80 -1.53
N GLN A 226 14.37 -7.08 -1.60
CA GLN A 226 14.55 -7.91 -0.42
C GLN A 226 15.61 -7.34 0.52
N ALA A 227 16.73 -6.85 0.00
CA ALA A 227 17.84 -6.34 0.80
C ALA A 227 17.43 -5.06 1.59
N GLY A 228 16.66 -4.17 0.95
CA GLY A 228 16.07 -3.00 1.58
C GLY A 228 15.16 -3.37 2.75
N TYR A 229 14.26 -4.32 2.54
CA TYR A 229 13.40 -4.80 3.63
C TYR A 229 14.16 -5.54 4.74
N ASP A 230 15.17 -6.32 4.42
CA ASP A 230 16.03 -6.95 5.44
C ASP A 230 16.73 -5.89 6.31
N ARG A 231 17.16 -4.77 5.72
CA ARG A 231 17.69 -3.62 6.49
C ARG A 231 16.64 -3.00 7.39
N ILE A 232 15.42 -2.75 6.87
CA ILE A 232 14.31 -2.15 7.64
C ILE A 232 13.94 -3.03 8.84
N ILE A 233 13.83 -4.33 8.66
CA ILE A 233 13.54 -5.25 9.77
C ILE A 233 14.63 -5.21 10.83
N LYS A 234 15.90 -5.09 10.42
CA LYS A 234 17.05 -5.01 11.33
C LYS A 234 17.20 -3.67 12.03
N LEU A 235 16.58 -2.58 11.54
CA LEU A 235 16.60 -1.29 12.24
C LEU A 235 16.04 -1.39 13.65
N HIS A 236 14.98 -2.20 13.82
CA HIS A 236 14.39 -2.55 15.10
C HIS A 236 13.82 -3.97 15.00
N ASP A 237 14.56 -4.97 15.45
CA ASP A 237 14.19 -6.38 15.33
C ASP A 237 13.08 -6.76 16.34
N SER A 238 11.84 -6.71 15.88
CA SER A 238 10.64 -7.00 16.66
C SER A 238 9.58 -7.69 15.77
N PRO A 239 8.78 -8.61 16.32
CA PRO A 239 7.65 -9.21 15.61
C PRO A 239 6.57 -8.18 15.21
N CYS A 240 6.60 -6.97 15.78
CA CYS A 240 5.72 -5.87 15.44
C CYS A 240 6.27 -4.99 14.30
N ASN A 241 7.56 -5.09 13.96
CA ASN A 241 8.14 -4.44 12.78
C ASN A 241 8.06 -5.41 11.59
N THR A 242 7.10 -5.20 10.70
CA THR A 242 6.76 -6.10 9.61
C THR A 242 6.70 -5.36 8.26
N VAL A 243 6.55 -6.11 7.18
CA VAL A 243 6.37 -5.57 5.84
C VAL A 243 4.93 -5.72 5.38
N ASN A 244 4.43 -4.75 4.63
CA ASN A 244 3.28 -4.92 3.75
C ASN A 244 3.82 -5.27 2.37
N LEU A 245 3.76 -6.52 1.97
CA LEU A 245 4.34 -6.96 0.72
C LEU A 245 3.34 -6.70 -0.43
N CYS A 246 3.61 -5.64 -1.22
CA CYS A 246 2.82 -5.32 -2.40
C CYS A 246 3.46 -5.96 -3.63
N THR A 247 2.78 -6.95 -4.22
CA THR A 247 3.32 -7.74 -5.33
C THR A 247 3.55 -6.89 -6.58
N GLY A 248 2.67 -5.92 -6.86
CA GLY A 248 2.81 -5.06 -8.02
C GLY A 248 3.89 -4.00 -7.86
N SER A 249 4.04 -3.36 -6.68
CA SER A 249 5.12 -2.40 -6.43
C SER A 249 6.49 -3.07 -6.55
N LEU A 250 6.67 -4.22 -5.89
CA LEU A 250 7.91 -4.98 -5.98
C LEU A 250 8.11 -5.61 -7.35
N GLY A 251 7.05 -6.14 -7.96
CA GLY A 251 7.10 -6.76 -9.29
C GLY A 251 7.21 -5.75 -10.44
N SER A 252 7.07 -4.44 -10.18
CA SER A 252 7.42 -3.42 -11.17
C SER A 252 8.92 -3.39 -11.46
N ASN A 253 9.75 -3.83 -10.51
CA ASN A 253 11.16 -4.08 -10.70
C ASN A 253 11.37 -5.54 -11.13
N VAL A 254 11.81 -5.73 -12.37
CA VAL A 254 12.02 -7.06 -12.98
C VAL A 254 13.11 -7.91 -12.29
N ASP A 255 13.97 -7.28 -11.49
CA ASP A 255 15.03 -7.97 -10.76
C ASP A 255 14.52 -8.65 -9.47
N ASN A 256 13.28 -8.36 -9.04
CA ASN A 256 12.69 -8.93 -7.84
C ASN A 256 12.00 -10.28 -8.11
N ASP A 257 12.40 -11.30 -7.37
CA ASP A 257 11.65 -12.56 -7.28
C ASP A 257 10.59 -12.45 -6.16
N VAL A 258 9.41 -11.95 -6.52
CA VAL A 258 8.32 -11.69 -5.56
C VAL A 258 7.89 -12.94 -4.79
N PRO A 259 7.68 -14.14 -5.41
CA PRO A 259 7.40 -15.36 -4.67
C PRO A 259 8.50 -15.77 -3.68
N ALA A 260 9.77 -15.59 -4.04
CA ALA A 260 10.87 -15.85 -3.12
C ALA A 260 10.89 -14.87 -1.94
N MET A 261 10.63 -13.59 -2.17
CA MET A 261 10.50 -12.58 -1.12
C MET A 261 9.34 -12.91 -0.15
N ILE A 262 8.20 -13.36 -0.66
CA ILE A 262 7.07 -13.81 0.18
C ILE A 262 7.50 -14.97 1.08
N ARG A 263 8.17 -15.98 0.52
CA ARG A 263 8.67 -17.12 1.30
C ARG A 263 9.70 -16.69 2.34
N HIS A 264 10.59 -15.76 2.00
CA HIS A 264 11.61 -15.24 2.91
C HIS A 264 10.96 -14.55 4.12
N PHE A 265 10.15 -13.51 3.91
CA PHE A 265 9.54 -12.74 4.99
C PHE A 265 8.40 -13.51 5.70
N GLY A 266 7.69 -14.35 4.98
CA GLY A 266 6.64 -15.20 5.52
C GLY A 266 7.19 -16.24 6.51
N SER A 267 8.28 -16.91 6.15
CA SER A 267 8.95 -17.89 7.04
C SER A 267 9.50 -17.26 8.32
N MET A 268 9.83 -15.97 8.30
CA MET A 268 10.23 -15.20 9.48
C MET A 268 9.07 -14.61 10.26
N ASN A 269 7.81 -14.83 9.82
CA ASN A 269 6.60 -14.19 10.38
C ASN A 269 6.69 -12.66 10.36
N ARG A 270 7.25 -12.10 9.29
CA ARG A 270 7.45 -10.65 9.10
C ARG A 270 6.52 -10.02 8.08
N ILE A 271 5.51 -10.72 7.61
CA ILE A 271 4.45 -10.16 6.77
C ILE A 271 3.27 -9.76 7.66
N GLY A 272 2.96 -8.46 7.71
CA GLY A 272 1.81 -7.92 8.43
C GLY A 272 0.55 -7.94 7.59
N ALA A 273 0.67 -7.53 6.33
CA ALA A 273 -0.41 -7.54 5.34
C ALA A 273 0.18 -7.66 3.93
N MET A 274 -0.67 -7.89 2.93
CA MET A 274 -0.26 -7.98 1.54
C MET A 274 -1.23 -7.27 0.60
N HIS A 275 -0.66 -6.64 -0.43
CA HIS A 275 -1.38 -6.19 -1.62
C HIS A 275 -1.03 -7.13 -2.76
N VAL A 276 -2.03 -7.82 -3.30
CA VAL A 276 -1.82 -8.85 -4.31
C VAL A 276 -2.43 -8.40 -5.62
N ARG A 277 -1.62 -7.84 -6.49
CA ARG A 277 -1.96 -7.35 -7.81
C ARG A 277 -0.91 -7.73 -8.85
N ASN A 278 -1.24 -7.58 -10.12
CA ASN A 278 -0.36 -7.90 -11.23
C ASN A 278 0.00 -6.63 -12.02
N VAL A 279 1.15 -6.64 -12.67
CA VAL A 279 1.62 -5.56 -13.55
C VAL A 279 2.06 -6.14 -14.88
N LYS A 280 2.02 -5.30 -15.93
CA LYS A 280 2.49 -5.63 -17.28
C LYS A 280 3.63 -4.70 -17.65
N HIS A 281 4.82 -5.26 -17.92
CA HIS A 281 5.96 -4.52 -18.46
C HIS A 281 5.78 -4.26 -19.97
N LEU A 282 6.12 -3.07 -20.42
CA LEU A 282 5.84 -2.63 -21.79
C LEU A 282 7.09 -2.43 -22.65
N GLY A 283 8.12 -3.26 -22.41
CA GLY A 283 9.29 -3.38 -23.27
C GLY A 283 10.35 -2.30 -23.16
N GLY A 284 10.11 -1.25 -22.36
CA GLY A 284 11.10 -0.24 -22.00
C GLY A 284 11.68 -0.48 -20.60
N PRO A 285 12.86 0.06 -20.29
CA PRO A 285 13.34 0.05 -18.92
C PRO A 285 12.37 0.86 -18.06
N ARG A 286 11.87 0.28 -16.98
CA ARG A 286 10.99 0.94 -16.03
C ARG A 286 9.74 1.56 -16.70
N CYS A 287 9.10 0.78 -17.59
CA CYS A 287 7.83 1.11 -18.20
C CYS A 287 6.84 -0.02 -17.93
N PHE A 288 5.74 0.28 -17.24
CA PHE A 288 4.74 -0.72 -16.87
C PHE A 288 3.34 -0.10 -16.71
N ARG A 289 2.34 -0.96 -16.75
CA ARG A 289 0.95 -0.62 -16.40
C ARG A 289 0.38 -1.62 -15.41
N GLU A 290 -0.68 -1.23 -14.72
CA GLU A 290 -1.51 -2.19 -14.01
C GLU A 290 -2.19 -3.14 -15.00
N SER A 291 -2.41 -4.37 -14.58
CA SER A 291 -3.14 -5.37 -15.39
C SER A 291 -4.26 -6.00 -14.56
N SER A 292 -5.04 -6.88 -15.16
CA SER A 292 -5.93 -7.73 -14.38
C SER A 292 -5.11 -8.64 -13.45
N HIS A 293 -5.77 -9.27 -12.49
CA HIS A 293 -5.10 -10.18 -11.55
C HIS A 293 -4.72 -11.54 -12.18
N LEU A 294 -5.13 -11.81 -13.43
CA LEU A 294 -4.77 -13.06 -14.10
C LEU A 294 -3.28 -13.09 -14.45
N SER A 295 -2.60 -14.21 -14.21
CA SER A 295 -1.19 -14.38 -14.62
C SER A 295 -1.01 -14.21 -16.14
N ALA A 296 -2.03 -14.53 -16.95
CA ALA A 296 -1.95 -14.40 -18.41
C ALA A 296 -1.96 -12.95 -18.91
N ASP A 297 -2.48 -12.01 -18.12
CA ASP A 297 -2.62 -10.60 -18.53
C ASP A 297 -1.46 -9.72 -18.06
N GLY A 298 -0.76 -10.14 -17.03
CA GLY A 298 0.42 -9.47 -16.49
C GLY A 298 1.69 -10.31 -16.63
N ASP A 299 2.73 -9.92 -15.92
CA ASP A 299 4.03 -10.60 -15.97
C ASP A 299 4.39 -11.30 -14.65
N LEU A 300 3.51 -11.21 -13.63
CA LEU A 300 3.70 -11.93 -12.37
C LEU A 300 2.94 -13.26 -12.38
N ASP A 301 3.59 -14.33 -11.92
CA ASP A 301 2.94 -15.61 -11.70
C ASP A 301 2.09 -15.57 -10.42
N MET A 302 0.81 -15.24 -10.58
CA MET A 302 -0.12 -15.12 -9.47
C MET A 302 -0.39 -16.45 -8.77
N TYR A 303 -0.22 -17.59 -9.47
CA TYR A 303 -0.31 -18.91 -8.85
C TYR A 303 0.85 -19.14 -7.87
N GLU A 304 2.10 -18.88 -8.29
CA GLU A 304 3.27 -19.04 -7.42
C GLU A 304 3.25 -18.02 -6.26
N ILE A 305 2.74 -16.80 -6.48
CA ILE A 305 2.52 -15.81 -5.42
C ILE A 305 1.53 -16.38 -4.38
N MET A 306 0.35 -16.83 -4.79
CA MET A 306 -0.66 -17.36 -3.87
C MET A 306 -0.20 -18.64 -3.16
N LYS A 307 0.61 -19.44 -3.83
CA LYS A 307 1.22 -20.64 -3.25
C LYS A 307 2.27 -20.28 -2.19
N ALA A 308 3.12 -19.30 -2.45
CA ALA A 308 4.09 -18.82 -1.46
C ALA A 308 3.40 -18.28 -0.19
N ILE A 309 2.27 -17.56 -0.35
CA ILE A 309 1.43 -17.10 0.77
C ILE A 309 0.85 -18.29 1.54
N TYR A 310 0.30 -19.27 0.83
CA TYR A 310 -0.27 -20.48 1.44
C TYR A 310 0.75 -21.25 2.26
N GLU A 311 1.99 -21.37 1.75
CA GLU A 311 3.09 -22.11 2.37
C GLU A 311 3.65 -21.43 3.64
N THR A 312 3.66 -20.10 3.70
CA THR A 312 4.47 -19.38 4.71
C THR A 312 3.68 -18.39 5.59
N CYS A 313 2.57 -17.85 5.12
CA CYS A 313 1.76 -16.88 5.86
C CYS A 313 0.25 -17.01 5.59
N PRO A 314 -0.35 -18.22 5.77
CA PRO A 314 -1.73 -18.50 5.35
C PRO A 314 -2.80 -17.69 6.07
N ASP A 315 -2.50 -17.08 7.20
CA ASP A 315 -3.45 -16.30 8.01
C ASP A 315 -3.34 -14.78 7.78
N THR A 316 -2.48 -14.34 6.84
CA THR A 316 -2.27 -12.92 6.57
C THR A 316 -3.50 -12.23 5.97
N TYR A 317 -3.55 -10.91 6.15
CA TYR A 317 -4.53 -10.04 5.50
C TYR A 317 -4.09 -9.77 4.06
N ILE A 318 -5.01 -9.96 3.11
CA ILE A 318 -4.77 -9.76 1.68
C ILE A 318 -5.83 -8.84 1.11
N ARG A 319 -5.47 -7.96 0.20
CA ARG A 319 -6.40 -7.24 -0.67
C ARG A 319 -5.93 -7.26 -2.12
N PRO A 320 -6.88 -7.21 -3.09
CA PRO A 320 -6.55 -6.98 -4.49
C PRO A 320 -6.19 -5.51 -4.66
N ASP A 321 -5.09 -5.06 -4.64
CA ASP A 321 -4.67 -3.65 -4.71
C ASP A 321 -5.31 -2.85 -5.88
N HIS A 322 -4.50 -2.17 -6.68
CA HIS A 322 -4.97 -1.51 -7.88
C HIS A 322 -5.41 -2.52 -8.93
N GLY A 323 -6.36 -2.11 -9.76
CA GLY A 323 -6.78 -2.83 -10.93
C GLY A 323 -6.99 -1.88 -12.12
N ARG A 324 -7.61 -2.39 -13.15
CA ARG A 324 -8.07 -1.60 -14.29
C ARG A 324 -9.40 -0.93 -13.97
N MET A 325 -9.72 0.12 -14.71
CA MET A 325 -11.08 0.65 -14.78
C MET A 325 -11.76 0.01 -16.00
N ILE A 326 -12.75 -0.84 -15.74
CA ILE A 326 -13.46 -1.62 -16.77
C ILE A 326 -14.95 -1.27 -16.76
N TRP A 327 -15.66 -1.59 -17.85
CA TRP A 327 -17.12 -1.46 -17.98
C TRP A 327 -17.63 -0.05 -17.69
N ASP A 328 -16.92 0.96 -18.21
CA ASP A 328 -17.23 2.40 -18.03
C ASP A 328 -17.35 2.84 -16.57
N GLU A 329 -16.69 2.13 -15.66
CA GLU A 329 -16.68 2.51 -14.25
C GLU A 329 -15.98 3.85 -14.04
N VAL A 330 -16.62 4.76 -13.32
CA VAL A 330 -16.06 6.05 -12.94
C VAL A 330 -15.84 6.09 -11.43
N GLY A 331 -14.59 6.19 -11.04
CA GLY A 331 -14.18 6.20 -9.63
C GLY A 331 -12.76 6.72 -9.47
N ARG A 332 -12.18 6.47 -8.30
CA ARG A 332 -10.77 6.74 -8.04
C ARG A 332 -9.92 5.89 -8.99
N PRO A 333 -9.00 6.48 -9.77
CA PRO A 333 -8.18 5.74 -10.74
C PRO A 333 -7.50 4.52 -10.12
N GLY A 334 -7.62 3.36 -10.78
CA GLY A 334 -7.10 2.09 -10.29
C GLY A 334 -7.88 1.44 -9.14
N TYR A 335 -8.82 2.15 -8.52
CA TYR A 335 -9.58 1.66 -7.35
C TYR A 335 -11.06 1.41 -7.65
N GLY A 336 -11.39 1.03 -8.88
CA GLY A 336 -12.75 0.61 -9.25
C GLY A 336 -13.22 -0.64 -8.49
N LEU A 337 -14.53 -0.86 -8.44
CA LEU A 337 -15.13 -2.03 -7.81
C LEU A 337 -14.93 -3.30 -8.65
N TYR A 338 -15.18 -3.19 -9.96
CA TYR A 338 -15.40 -4.38 -10.79
C TYR A 338 -14.13 -5.22 -10.97
N ASP A 339 -13.04 -4.62 -11.42
CA ASP A 339 -11.79 -5.37 -11.67
C ASP A 339 -11.20 -5.91 -10.36
N ARG A 340 -11.31 -5.16 -9.25
CA ARG A 340 -10.87 -5.63 -7.94
C ARG A 340 -11.77 -6.76 -7.39
N ALA A 341 -13.08 -6.74 -7.65
CA ALA A 341 -13.96 -7.84 -7.29
C ALA A 341 -13.67 -9.11 -8.09
N LEU A 342 -13.39 -8.97 -9.40
CA LEU A 342 -12.89 -10.07 -10.23
C LEU A 342 -11.55 -10.58 -9.71
N GLY A 343 -10.66 -9.69 -9.31
CA GLY A 343 -9.38 -10.03 -8.67
C GLY A 343 -9.57 -10.88 -7.41
N ILE A 344 -10.46 -10.49 -6.52
CA ILE A 344 -10.79 -11.30 -5.32
C ILE A 344 -11.31 -12.68 -5.71
N ALA A 345 -12.21 -12.77 -6.70
CA ALA A 345 -12.73 -14.04 -7.14
C ALA A 345 -11.63 -14.97 -7.70
N TYR A 346 -10.71 -14.40 -8.49
CA TYR A 346 -9.56 -15.13 -9.02
C TYR A 346 -8.60 -15.62 -7.92
N LEU A 347 -8.21 -14.72 -6.99
CA LEU A 347 -7.32 -15.08 -5.90
C LEU A 347 -7.93 -16.14 -4.97
N ASN A 348 -9.23 -16.08 -4.71
CA ASN A 348 -9.96 -17.11 -3.97
C ASN A 348 -9.98 -18.45 -4.72
N GLY A 349 -10.13 -18.42 -6.04
CA GLY A 349 -10.07 -19.64 -6.87
C GLY A 349 -8.70 -20.29 -6.85
N LEU A 350 -7.62 -19.51 -6.94
CA LEU A 350 -6.25 -20.00 -6.77
C LEU A 350 -6.03 -20.61 -5.39
N TRP A 351 -6.49 -19.92 -4.34
CA TRP A 351 -6.38 -20.42 -2.98
C TRP A 351 -7.09 -21.75 -2.79
N GLU A 352 -8.33 -21.89 -3.30
CA GLU A 352 -9.09 -23.13 -3.23
C GLU A 352 -8.37 -24.28 -3.95
N ALA A 353 -7.81 -24.03 -5.13
CA ALA A 353 -7.07 -25.01 -5.89
C ALA A 353 -5.80 -25.48 -5.15
N ILE A 354 -5.04 -24.54 -4.59
CA ILE A 354 -3.82 -24.82 -3.82
C ILE A 354 -4.15 -25.63 -2.56
N ASP A 355 -5.18 -25.25 -1.81
CA ASP A 355 -5.61 -25.94 -0.58
C ASP A 355 -6.05 -27.38 -0.87
N LYS A 356 -6.86 -27.60 -1.92
CA LYS A 356 -7.28 -28.94 -2.36
C LYS A 356 -6.10 -29.81 -2.76
N ASN A 357 -5.16 -29.27 -3.53
CA ASN A 357 -3.96 -30.00 -3.95
C ASN A 357 -3.07 -30.35 -2.76
N ALA A 358 -2.86 -29.43 -1.83
CA ALA A 358 -2.07 -29.66 -0.62
C ALA A 358 -2.70 -30.73 0.30
N LYS A 359 -4.04 -30.78 0.38
CA LYS A 359 -4.76 -31.81 1.13
C LYS A 359 -4.74 -33.19 0.46
N ALA A 360 -4.75 -33.24 -0.85
CA ALA A 360 -4.69 -34.49 -1.62
C ALA A 360 -3.29 -35.13 -1.61
N ALA A 361 -2.24 -34.37 -1.35
CA ALA A 361 -0.85 -34.81 -1.25
C ALA A 361 -0.45 -35.36 0.14
N LYS A 362 -1.31 -35.20 1.14
CA LYS A 362 -1.17 -35.75 2.51
C LYS A 362 -1.90 -37.07 2.65
#